data_970da7041f294bd01918ece9e0c357cb
#
_entry.id   970da7041f294bd01918ece9e0c357cb
#
_cell.length_a   1.000
_cell.length_b   1.000
_cell.length_c   1.000
_cell.angle_alpha   90.00
_cell.angle_beta   90.00
_cell.angle_gamma   90.00
#
_symmetry.space_group_name_H-M   'P 1'
#
loop_
_entity.id
_entity.type
_entity.pdbx_description
1 polymer ?
#
loop_
_entity_poly.entity_id
_entity_poly.type
_entity_poly.pdbx_seq_one_letter_code
_entity_poly.pdbx_strand_id
1 'polypeptide(L)'
;LHAGQTVDPTGSRAVPIYQTTSFVFKDAEEAAGRFALTNPGGIYSRLGNPTTDVLDARVAQLEGGAGGIAVASGSAAITYSILNVANAGDNIVAASTLYGGTYNLFTATLPRLGIETKFVNPDNLEEFEAAIDENTKAVYIESIGNPGINLIDVQAVADIAHKHNIILIVDNTFASPYLFRPLEHGADVVVHSATKYLGGHGTTLAGVVVESGKFDYKGSGKYPGFSEGDEHYNGLVYGDLPIPFTVKIRAQLLRDTGACITPLASWQILQGIETLSLRVERHVENTRKVVDFLSKHPKVAWVSYPELEDNKYKALADKYFPKGVGAVFTFGVKGGKEAGIKLVDSLEIFSNLANVADAKSLVIHPASTTHAQLNEEQQKSAGVTPDMIRLSIGLENVDDIIEDLAQALDKA
;
A
#
# COMPACT_ATOMS: atom_id res chain seq x y z
N LEU A 1 -14.89 -0.02 -12.91
CA LEU A 1 -15.61 -1.30 -13.04
C LEU A 1 -15.26 -2.05 -14.33
N HIS A 2 -15.04 -1.35 -15.44
CA HIS A 2 -14.86 -2.00 -16.76
C HIS A 2 -13.41 -2.07 -17.23
N ALA A 3 -12.53 -1.26 -16.65
CA ALA A 3 -11.15 -1.16 -17.07
C ALA A 3 -10.42 -2.51 -17.04
N GLY A 4 -9.59 -2.76 -18.05
CA GLY A 4 -8.77 -3.96 -18.19
C GLY A 4 -9.49 -5.21 -18.64
N GLN A 5 -10.83 -5.22 -18.71
CA GLN A 5 -11.59 -6.39 -19.17
C GLN A 5 -12.03 -6.24 -20.63
N THR A 6 -11.62 -7.19 -21.44
CA THR A 6 -12.22 -7.44 -22.77
C THR A 6 -13.03 -8.72 -22.67
N VAL A 7 -14.26 -8.69 -23.20
CA VAL A 7 -15.12 -9.89 -23.24
C VAL A 7 -14.44 -10.97 -24.09
N ASP A 8 -14.26 -12.13 -23.52
CA ASP A 8 -13.60 -13.25 -24.15
C ASP A 8 -14.49 -13.91 -25.26
N PRO A 9 -13.95 -14.84 -26.08
CA PRO A 9 -14.73 -15.50 -27.13
C PRO A 9 -15.94 -16.29 -26.64
N THR A 10 -16.02 -16.63 -25.35
CA THR A 10 -17.19 -17.30 -24.75
C THR A 10 -18.35 -16.35 -24.46
N GLY A 11 -18.10 -15.03 -24.51
CA GLY A 11 -19.08 -14.01 -24.17
C GLY A 11 -19.32 -13.85 -22.67
N SER A 12 -18.41 -14.36 -21.82
CA SER A 12 -18.52 -14.26 -20.36
C SER A 12 -18.59 -12.80 -19.90
N ARG A 13 -19.63 -12.44 -19.14
CA ARG A 13 -19.77 -11.08 -18.58
C ARG A 13 -18.83 -10.86 -17.40
N ALA A 14 -18.66 -11.85 -16.52
CA ALA A 14 -17.71 -11.81 -15.44
C ALA A 14 -16.29 -12.08 -15.96
N VAL A 15 -15.28 -11.61 -15.23
CA VAL A 15 -13.89 -11.96 -15.53
C VAL A 15 -13.69 -13.47 -15.30
N PRO A 16 -13.30 -14.26 -16.32
CA PRO A 16 -13.04 -15.68 -16.14
C PRO A 16 -11.82 -15.96 -15.26
N ILE A 17 -11.84 -17.06 -14.53
CA ILE A 17 -10.69 -17.55 -13.79
C ILE A 17 -9.91 -18.53 -14.67
N TYR A 18 -8.77 -18.11 -15.20
CA TYR A 18 -7.87 -18.96 -15.97
C TYR A 18 -6.91 -19.73 -15.04
N GLN A 19 -7.42 -20.78 -14.42
CA GLN A 19 -6.68 -21.60 -13.47
C GLN A 19 -5.77 -22.60 -14.21
N THR A 20 -4.65 -22.10 -14.72
CA THR A 20 -3.64 -22.88 -15.44
C THR A 20 -2.23 -22.44 -15.07
N THR A 21 -1.25 -23.32 -15.21
CA THR A 21 0.18 -22.98 -15.01
C THR A 21 0.82 -22.45 -16.28
N SER A 22 0.41 -22.94 -17.45
CA SER A 22 1.07 -22.68 -18.75
C SER A 22 0.08 -22.54 -19.88
N PHE A 23 0.54 -21.94 -20.97
CA PHE A 23 -0.26 -21.66 -22.18
C PHE A 23 0.38 -22.34 -23.39
N VAL A 24 -0.43 -22.86 -24.29
CA VAL A 24 0.00 -23.51 -25.53
C VAL A 24 0.39 -22.46 -26.57
N PHE A 25 1.50 -22.67 -27.23
CA PHE A 25 1.93 -21.89 -28.40
C PHE A 25 1.41 -22.53 -29.68
N LYS A 26 1.11 -21.72 -30.68
CA LYS A 26 0.70 -22.18 -31.98
C LYS A 26 1.82 -22.93 -32.71
N ASP A 27 3.06 -22.36 -32.61
CA ASP A 27 4.26 -22.90 -33.25
C ASP A 27 5.53 -22.43 -32.50
N ALA A 28 6.70 -22.88 -32.95
CA ALA A 28 7.99 -22.54 -32.33
C ALA A 28 8.38 -21.07 -32.54
N GLU A 29 7.94 -20.40 -33.59
CA GLU A 29 8.20 -19.00 -33.87
C GLU A 29 7.43 -18.12 -32.89
N GLU A 30 6.14 -18.41 -32.67
CA GLU A 30 5.35 -17.73 -31.65
C GLU A 30 5.96 -17.91 -30.26
N ALA A 31 6.38 -19.15 -29.92
CA ALA A 31 7.06 -19.41 -28.65
C ALA A 31 8.30 -18.54 -28.48
N ALA A 32 9.18 -18.52 -29.48
CA ALA A 32 10.41 -17.72 -29.46
C ALA A 32 10.11 -16.21 -29.29
N GLY A 33 9.11 -15.68 -30.01
CA GLY A 33 8.73 -14.29 -29.90
C GLY A 33 8.16 -13.91 -28.52
N ARG A 34 7.41 -14.80 -27.85
CA ARG A 34 6.92 -14.56 -26.49
C ARG A 34 8.05 -14.54 -25.46
N PHE A 35 9.01 -15.47 -25.57
CA PHE A 35 10.19 -15.48 -24.69
C PHE A 35 11.10 -14.27 -24.89
N ALA A 36 11.21 -13.77 -26.11
CA ALA A 36 11.96 -12.56 -26.46
C ALA A 36 11.21 -11.25 -26.12
N LEU A 37 10.01 -11.31 -25.58
CA LEU A 37 9.11 -10.15 -25.31
C LEU A 37 8.76 -9.34 -26.56
N THR A 38 8.88 -9.92 -27.76
CA THR A 38 8.49 -9.28 -29.03
C THR A 38 7.03 -9.54 -29.41
N ASN A 39 6.44 -10.62 -28.89
CA ASN A 39 5.05 -10.98 -29.11
C ASN A 39 4.28 -11.02 -27.79
N PRO A 40 3.11 -10.38 -27.68
CA PRO A 40 2.26 -10.47 -26.48
C PRO A 40 1.63 -11.87 -26.34
N GLY A 41 1.32 -12.27 -25.10
CA GLY A 41 0.57 -13.49 -24.80
C GLY A 41 1.12 -14.28 -23.63
N GLY A 42 0.31 -15.26 -23.18
CA GLY A 42 0.66 -16.08 -22.03
C GLY A 42 1.79 -17.07 -22.32
N ILE A 43 2.69 -17.21 -21.37
CA ILE A 43 3.74 -18.24 -21.34
C ILE A 43 3.47 -19.17 -20.16
N TYR A 44 3.50 -18.61 -18.98
CA TYR A 44 3.38 -19.28 -17.69
C TYR A 44 2.73 -18.32 -16.67
N SER A 45 1.78 -18.82 -15.88
CA SER A 45 0.96 -17.96 -15.01
C SER A 45 1.76 -17.19 -13.94
N ARG A 46 2.98 -17.58 -13.63
CA ARG A 46 3.89 -16.80 -12.78
C ARG A 46 4.28 -15.47 -13.43
N LEU A 47 4.39 -15.43 -14.77
CA LEU A 47 4.77 -14.24 -15.51
C LEU A 47 3.58 -13.37 -15.91
N GLY A 48 2.45 -14.00 -16.21
CA GLY A 48 1.21 -13.35 -16.62
C GLY A 48 0.08 -14.35 -16.77
N ASN A 49 -1.14 -13.90 -16.46
CA ASN A 49 -2.34 -14.72 -16.55
C ASN A 49 -3.52 -13.82 -16.90
N PRO A 50 -4.40 -14.19 -17.83
CA PRO A 50 -5.47 -13.31 -18.30
C PRO A 50 -6.39 -12.77 -17.19
N THR A 51 -6.61 -13.53 -16.09
CA THR A 51 -7.36 -13.04 -14.93
C THR A 51 -6.57 -11.97 -14.18
N THR A 52 -5.27 -12.17 -13.99
CA THR A 52 -4.37 -11.22 -13.29
C THR A 52 -4.15 -9.98 -14.13
N ASP A 53 -4.06 -10.10 -15.46
CA ASP A 53 -3.88 -8.96 -16.35
C ASP A 53 -5.04 -7.96 -16.25
N VAL A 54 -6.28 -8.45 -16.00
CA VAL A 54 -7.42 -7.57 -15.70
C VAL A 54 -7.24 -6.82 -14.38
N LEU A 55 -6.69 -7.47 -13.35
CA LEU A 55 -6.41 -6.83 -12.06
C LEU A 55 -5.33 -5.76 -12.24
N ASP A 56 -4.23 -6.09 -12.91
CA ASP A 56 -3.12 -5.18 -13.21
C ASP A 56 -3.63 -3.89 -13.88
N ALA A 57 -4.37 -4.06 -14.97
CA ALA A 57 -4.91 -2.94 -15.74
C ALA A 57 -5.99 -2.15 -14.97
N ARG A 58 -6.82 -2.82 -14.16
CA ARG A 58 -7.89 -2.16 -13.41
C ARG A 58 -7.32 -1.28 -12.29
N VAL A 59 -6.34 -1.77 -11.52
CA VAL A 59 -5.73 -0.96 -10.46
C VAL A 59 -4.88 0.17 -11.06
N ALA A 60 -4.16 -0.08 -12.16
CA ALA A 60 -3.47 0.98 -12.89
C ALA A 60 -4.42 2.13 -13.29
N GLN A 61 -5.57 1.80 -13.87
CA GLN A 61 -6.59 2.80 -14.25
C GLN A 61 -7.19 3.54 -13.04
N LEU A 62 -7.40 2.84 -11.93
CA LEU A 62 -7.92 3.47 -10.70
C LEU A 62 -6.95 4.49 -10.11
N GLU A 63 -5.65 4.22 -10.14
CA GLU A 63 -4.59 5.14 -9.72
C GLU A 63 -4.26 6.22 -10.76
N GLY A 64 -4.74 6.08 -12.00
CA GLY A 64 -4.35 6.97 -13.09
C GLY A 64 -2.95 6.69 -13.64
N GLY A 65 -2.45 5.45 -13.44
CA GLY A 65 -1.14 5.00 -13.88
C GLY A 65 -1.14 4.45 -15.31
N ALA A 66 0.05 4.30 -15.87
CA ALA A 66 0.30 3.76 -17.20
C ALA A 66 0.33 2.22 -17.20
N GLY A 67 0.82 1.60 -16.13
CA GLY A 67 0.92 0.15 -15.99
C GLY A 67 0.83 -0.32 -14.55
N GLY A 68 0.45 -1.59 -14.38
CA GLY A 68 0.37 -2.23 -13.08
C GLY A 68 0.88 -3.67 -13.11
N ILE A 69 1.23 -4.19 -11.94
CA ILE A 69 1.61 -5.59 -11.74
C ILE A 69 1.14 -6.07 -10.37
N ALA A 70 0.34 -7.13 -10.36
CA ALA A 70 -0.11 -7.78 -9.14
C ALA A 70 0.86 -8.89 -8.72
N VAL A 71 1.06 -8.99 -7.41
CA VAL A 71 1.97 -9.94 -6.75
C VAL A 71 1.31 -10.56 -5.53
N ALA A 72 1.95 -11.55 -4.92
CA ALA A 72 1.38 -12.38 -3.87
C ALA A 72 1.00 -11.63 -2.58
N SER A 73 1.60 -10.48 -2.30
CA SER A 73 1.34 -9.70 -1.08
C SER A 73 1.80 -8.25 -1.20
N GLY A 74 1.32 -7.38 -0.30
CA GLY A 74 1.84 -6.01 -0.18
C GLY A 74 3.34 -5.97 0.12
N SER A 75 3.83 -6.88 0.97
CA SER A 75 5.27 -6.98 1.26
C SER A 75 6.09 -7.33 0.01
N ALA A 76 5.58 -8.21 -0.86
CA ALA A 76 6.23 -8.49 -2.14
C ALA A 76 6.21 -7.26 -3.08
N ALA A 77 5.11 -6.51 -3.12
CA ALA A 77 5.02 -5.28 -3.89
C ALA A 77 6.07 -4.25 -3.45
N ILE A 78 6.19 -4.03 -2.14
CA ILE A 78 7.20 -3.13 -1.57
C ILE A 78 8.62 -3.62 -1.88
N THR A 79 8.90 -4.90 -1.59
CA THR A 79 10.24 -5.49 -1.81
C THR A 79 10.65 -5.37 -3.28
N TYR A 80 9.76 -5.72 -4.20
CA TYR A 80 10.05 -5.63 -5.63
C TYR A 80 10.22 -4.19 -6.10
N SER A 81 9.45 -3.25 -5.55
CA SER A 81 9.61 -1.84 -5.92
C SER A 81 10.99 -1.30 -5.53
N ILE A 82 11.52 -1.70 -4.38
CA ILE A 82 12.87 -1.28 -3.96
C ILE A 82 13.96 -2.02 -4.75
N LEU A 83 13.89 -3.36 -4.84
CA LEU A 83 14.91 -4.17 -5.55
C LEU A 83 14.94 -3.90 -7.06
N ASN A 84 13.89 -3.30 -7.60
CA ASN A 84 13.84 -2.92 -9.02
C ASN A 84 14.76 -1.74 -9.35
N VAL A 85 15.11 -0.91 -8.37
CA VAL A 85 15.88 0.33 -8.54
C VAL A 85 17.15 0.41 -7.71
N ALA A 86 17.24 -0.34 -6.61
CA ALA A 86 18.39 -0.32 -5.69
C ALA A 86 19.11 -1.66 -5.68
N ASN A 87 20.44 -1.60 -5.68
CA ASN A 87 21.36 -2.73 -5.60
C ASN A 87 22.22 -2.65 -4.34
N ALA A 88 23.07 -3.65 -4.10
CA ALA A 88 24.03 -3.60 -3.02
C ALA A 88 24.97 -2.37 -3.15
N GLY A 89 25.07 -1.59 -2.08
CA GLY A 89 25.79 -0.31 -2.03
C GLY A 89 24.91 0.92 -2.22
N ASP A 90 23.67 0.73 -2.67
CA ASP A 90 22.68 1.81 -2.78
C ASP A 90 21.92 2.03 -1.44
N ASN A 91 21.21 3.16 -1.37
CA ASN A 91 20.31 3.45 -0.27
C ASN A 91 18.97 4.02 -0.73
N ILE A 92 18.01 4.03 0.19
CA ILE A 92 16.72 4.71 0.05
C ILE A 92 16.51 5.65 1.22
N VAL A 93 15.74 6.72 1.02
CA VAL A 93 15.23 7.58 2.08
C VAL A 93 13.79 7.21 2.36
N ALA A 94 13.43 6.99 3.61
CA ALA A 94 12.07 6.59 3.98
C ALA A 94 11.55 7.39 5.18
N ALA A 95 10.24 7.70 5.17
CA ALA A 95 9.58 8.21 6.36
C ALA A 95 9.71 7.22 7.52
N SER A 96 9.87 7.71 8.75
CA SER A 96 10.01 6.86 9.94
C SER A 96 8.69 6.23 10.40
N THR A 97 7.54 6.77 9.96
CA THR A 97 6.19 6.32 10.33
C THR A 97 5.63 5.36 9.27
N LEU A 98 6.14 4.14 9.24
CA LEU A 98 5.74 3.10 8.30
C LEU A 98 5.01 1.95 9.00
N TYR A 99 4.28 1.18 8.22
CA TYR A 99 3.80 -0.12 8.64
C TYR A 99 4.94 -0.96 9.24
N GLY A 100 4.72 -1.59 10.40
CA GLY A 100 5.77 -2.33 11.12
C GLY A 100 6.48 -3.39 10.27
N GLY A 101 5.77 -4.05 9.37
CA GLY A 101 6.38 -5.01 8.42
C GLY A 101 7.32 -4.34 7.41
N THR A 102 6.97 -3.16 6.92
CA THR A 102 7.82 -2.35 6.03
C THR A 102 9.04 -1.84 6.77
N TYR A 103 8.86 -1.34 8.00
CA TYR A 103 9.97 -0.92 8.86
C TYR A 103 10.96 -2.07 9.09
N ASN A 104 10.47 -3.26 9.44
CA ASN A 104 11.33 -4.45 9.60
C ASN A 104 12.01 -4.88 8.30
N LEU A 105 11.32 -4.83 7.16
CA LEU A 105 11.94 -5.08 5.85
C LEU A 105 13.13 -4.14 5.63
N PHE A 106 12.97 -2.86 5.93
CA PHE A 106 13.96 -1.81 5.69
C PHE A 106 15.12 -1.83 6.70
N THR A 107 14.88 -2.23 7.94
CA THR A 107 15.91 -2.27 8.98
C THR A 107 16.63 -3.61 9.12
N ALA A 108 16.00 -4.72 8.72
CA ALA A 108 16.56 -6.05 8.94
C ALA A 108 16.86 -6.83 7.64
N THR A 109 15.99 -6.73 6.62
CA THR A 109 16.12 -7.54 5.41
C THR A 109 16.95 -6.84 4.33
N LEU A 110 16.63 -5.60 3.99
CA LEU A 110 17.36 -4.83 2.97
C LEU A 110 18.87 -4.68 3.29
N PRO A 111 19.30 -4.44 4.55
CA PRO A 111 20.72 -4.40 4.88
C PRO A 111 21.47 -5.70 4.58
N ARG A 112 20.81 -6.87 4.68
CA ARG A 112 21.41 -8.16 4.29
C ARG A 112 21.61 -8.28 2.80
N LEU A 113 20.89 -7.50 2.01
CA LEU A 113 21.04 -7.38 0.55
C LEU A 113 21.97 -6.23 0.16
N GLY A 114 22.56 -5.56 1.16
CA GLY A 114 23.49 -4.44 0.94
C GLY A 114 22.82 -3.11 0.65
N ILE A 115 21.50 -2.98 0.88
CA ILE A 115 20.73 -1.73 0.66
C ILE A 115 20.45 -1.09 2.02
N GLU A 116 20.91 0.14 2.20
CA GLU A 116 20.68 0.92 3.42
C GLU A 116 19.36 1.70 3.34
N THR A 117 18.72 1.94 4.49
CA THR A 117 17.57 2.85 4.60
C THR A 117 17.89 3.98 5.57
N LYS A 118 17.72 5.21 5.10
CA LYS A 118 17.82 6.44 5.91
C LYS A 118 16.42 6.89 6.29
N PHE A 119 16.10 6.73 7.57
CA PHE A 119 14.79 7.16 8.08
C PHE A 119 14.80 8.65 8.43
N VAL A 120 13.72 9.33 8.06
CA VAL A 120 13.53 10.77 8.30
C VAL A 120 12.17 11.01 8.95
N ASN A 121 12.06 12.14 9.65
CA ASN A 121 10.79 12.57 10.21
C ASN A 121 9.83 13.01 9.07
N PRO A 122 8.65 12.38 8.92
CA PRO A 122 7.69 12.73 7.86
C PRO A 122 7.17 14.17 7.91
N ASP A 123 7.25 14.82 9.07
CA ASP A 123 6.82 16.21 9.25
C ASP A 123 7.90 17.24 8.88
N ASN A 124 9.11 16.78 8.53
CA ASN A 124 10.25 17.64 8.25
C ASN A 124 10.80 17.42 6.84
N LEU A 125 10.40 18.27 5.90
CA LEU A 125 10.83 18.19 4.49
C LEU A 125 12.35 18.41 4.32
N GLU A 126 12.99 19.18 5.20
CA GLU A 126 14.43 19.44 5.15
C GLU A 126 15.24 18.16 5.46
N GLU A 127 14.70 17.27 6.29
CA GLU A 127 15.36 15.97 6.57
C GLU A 127 15.34 15.06 5.33
N PHE A 128 14.26 15.08 4.51
CA PHE A 128 14.24 14.34 3.24
C PHE A 128 15.35 14.84 2.31
N GLU A 129 15.45 16.15 2.12
CA GLU A 129 16.48 16.76 1.27
C GLU A 129 17.90 16.43 1.77
N ALA A 130 18.14 16.55 3.07
CA ALA A 130 19.46 16.32 3.67
C ALA A 130 19.89 14.85 3.68
N ALA A 131 18.95 13.91 3.67
CA ALA A 131 19.24 12.47 3.68
C ALA A 131 19.61 11.92 2.30
N ILE A 132 19.24 12.61 1.22
CA ILE A 132 19.52 12.17 -0.16
C ILE A 132 21.00 12.39 -0.48
N ASP A 133 21.66 11.35 -1.00
CA ASP A 133 23.03 11.39 -1.50
C ASP A 133 23.15 10.75 -2.90
N GLU A 134 24.38 10.56 -3.36
CA GLU A 134 24.69 10.01 -4.69
C GLU A 134 24.20 8.57 -4.88
N ASN A 135 24.14 7.78 -3.79
CA ASN A 135 23.72 6.38 -3.79
C ASN A 135 22.20 6.22 -3.54
N THR A 136 21.50 7.31 -3.29
CA THR A 136 20.05 7.25 -3.06
C THR A 136 19.31 6.98 -4.36
N LYS A 137 18.43 5.96 -4.34
CA LYS A 137 17.66 5.51 -5.52
C LYS A 137 16.18 5.80 -5.43
N ALA A 138 15.63 5.96 -4.24
CA ALA A 138 14.21 6.25 -4.08
C ALA A 138 13.93 6.98 -2.76
N VAL A 139 12.84 7.74 -2.76
CA VAL A 139 12.15 8.13 -1.52
C VAL A 139 10.93 7.24 -1.36
N TYR A 140 10.68 6.73 -0.16
CA TYR A 140 9.54 5.87 0.17
C TYR A 140 8.72 6.47 1.31
N ILE A 141 7.40 6.63 1.08
CA ILE A 141 6.45 7.13 2.08
C ILE A 141 5.14 6.34 2.05
N GLU A 142 4.36 6.43 3.12
CA GLU A 142 2.94 6.02 3.12
C GLU A 142 2.05 7.26 3.01
N SER A 143 1.00 7.22 2.20
CA SER A 143 0.06 8.34 2.04
C SER A 143 -0.66 8.67 3.36
N ILE A 144 -0.93 7.63 4.15
CA ILE A 144 -1.43 7.70 5.52
C ILE A 144 -0.60 6.74 6.35
N GLY A 145 0.19 7.25 7.29
CA GLY A 145 1.12 6.46 8.08
C GLY A 145 0.43 5.57 9.13
N ASN A 146 1.11 4.53 9.55
CA ASN A 146 0.61 3.54 10.50
C ASN A 146 1.64 3.31 11.64
N PRO A 147 1.27 3.39 12.93
CA PRO A 147 -0.10 3.48 13.45
C PRO A 147 -0.61 4.91 13.71
N GLY A 148 0.23 5.92 13.59
CA GLY A 148 -0.08 7.29 14.03
C GLY A 148 -1.08 8.05 13.18
N ILE A 149 -1.45 7.54 12.00
CA ILE A 149 -2.38 8.18 11.04
C ILE A 149 -1.92 9.58 10.64
N ASN A 150 -0.62 9.77 10.54
CA ASN A 150 -0.01 10.99 10.04
C ASN A 150 -0.18 11.11 8.52
N LEU A 151 -0.28 12.34 8.04
CA LEU A 151 -0.29 12.67 6.62
C LEU A 151 1.02 13.33 6.22
N ILE A 152 1.41 13.15 4.95
CA ILE A 152 2.62 13.74 4.38
C ILE A 152 2.24 14.59 3.17
N ASP A 153 2.92 15.71 2.96
CA ASP A 153 2.79 16.50 1.73
C ASP A 153 3.46 15.78 0.56
N VAL A 154 2.70 14.92 -0.11
CA VAL A 154 3.20 14.04 -1.19
C VAL A 154 3.83 14.85 -2.32
N GLN A 155 3.22 15.97 -2.73
CA GLN A 155 3.76 16.83 -3.80
C GLN A 155 5.11 17.42 -3.40
N ALA A 156 5.24 17.91 -2.17
CA ALA A 156 6.51 18.49 -1.71
C ALA A 156 7.63 17.45 -1.65
N VAL A 157 7.32 16.22 -1.21
CA VAL A 157 8.30 15.11 -1.21
C VAL A 157 8.65 14.69 -2.64
N ALA A 158 7.69 14.67 -3.56
CA ALA A 158 7.94 14.39 -4.98
C ALA A 158 8.88 15.43 -5.59
N ASP A 159 8.64 16.71 -5.32
CA ASP A 159 9.49 17.82 -5.82
C ASP A 159 10.95 17.66 -5.33
N ILE A 160 11.14 17.25 -4.07
CA ILE A 160 12.46 16.95 -3.51
C ILE A 160 13.10 15.75 -4.24
N ALA A 161 12.40 14.64 -4.38
CA ALA A 161 12.92 13.45 -5.06
C ALA A 161 13.32 13.75 -6.51
N HIS A 162 12.47 14.45 -7.24
CA HIS A 162 12.72 14.81 -8.65
C HIS A 162 13.87 15.78 -8.84
N LYS A 163 14.08 16.72 -7.89
CA LYS A 163 15.26 17.59 -7.89
C LYS A 163 16.57 16.81 -7.88
N HIS A 164 16.57 15.63 -7.28
CA HIS A 164 17.71 14.73 -7.22
C HIS A 164 17.69 13.61 -8.29
N ASN A 165 16.76 13.69 -9.25
CA ASN A 165 16.56 12.69 -10.31
C ASN A 165 16.31 11.27 -9.78
N ILE A 166 15.60 11.14 -8.65
CA ILE A 166 15.18 9.87 -8.07
C ILE A 166 13.66 9.79 -7.98
N ILE A 167 13.15 8.55 -7.93
CA ILE A 167 11.70 8.29 -7.88
C ILE A 167 11.14 8.47 -6.48
N LEU A 168 9.85 8.85 -6.42
CA LEU A 168 9.01 8.75 -5.24
C LEU A 168 8.11 7.51 -5.33
N ILE A 169 8.22 6.61 -4.35
CA ILE A 169 7.36 5.45 -4.15
C ILE A 169 6.40 5.76 -3.00
N VAL A 170 5.10 5.64 -3.25
CA VAL A 170 4.06 5.88 -2.24
C VAL A 170 3.26 4.61 -1.97
N ASP A 171 3.23 4.16 -0.73
CA ASP A 171 2.26 3.14 -0.31
C ASP A 171 0.91 3.80 -0.04
N ASN A 172 -0.07 3.49 -0.90
CA ASN A 172 -1.41 4.06 -0.87
C ASN A 172 -2.46 3.11 -0.29
N THR A 173 -2.02 2.14 0.50
CA THR A 173 -2.87 1.07 1.05
C THR A 173 -4.02 1.62 1.90
N PHE A 174 -3.76 2.62 2.76
CA PHE A 174 -4.76 3.15 3.70
C PHE A 174 -5.75 4.12 3.06
N ALA A 175 -5.35 4.83 2.01
CA ALA A 175 -6.24 5.73 1.29
C ALA A 175 -7.06 5.00 0.21
N SER A 176 -6.49 4.02 -0.43
CA SER A 176 -6.98 3.43 -1.68
C SER A 176 -7.07 4.46 -2.83
N PRO A 177 -7.17 4.03 -4.09
CA PRO A 177 -7.31 4.97 -5.21
C PRO A 177 -8.63 5.75 -5.22
N TYR A 178 -9.56 5.40 -4.32
CA TYR A 178 -10.82 6.12 -4.18
C TYR A 178 -10.70 7.44 -3.42
N LEU A 179 -9.92 7.46 -2.33
CA LEU A 179 -9.74 8.66 -1.50
C LEU A 179 -8.59 9.54 -1.99
N PHE A 180 -7.50 8.91 -2.47
CA PHE A 180 -6.31 9.62 -2.89
C PHE A 180 -5.58 8.90 -4.03
N ARG A 181 -5.01 9.65 -4.97
CA ARG A 181 -4.20 9.16 -6.08
C ARG A 181 -2.84 9.82 -6.10
N PRO A 182 -1.83 9.21 -5.50
CA PRO A 182 -0.49 9.82 -5.40
C PRO A 182 0.15 10.19 -6.75
N LEU A 183 -0.16 9.43 -7.83
CA LEU A 183 0.36 9.71 -9.17
C LEU A 183 -0.10 11.06 -9.74
N GLU A 184 -1.22 11.61 -9.25
CA GLU A 184 -1.71 12.96 -9.61
C GLU A 184 -0.94 14.05 -8.86
N HIS A 185 -0.13 13.67 -7.85
CA HIS A 185 0.64 14.53 -6.97
C HIS A 185 2.15 14.23 -7.01
N GLY A 186 2.65 13.76 -8.14
CA GLY A 186 4.08 13.63 -8.38
C GLY A 186 4.70 12.29 -7.97
N ALA A 187 3.96 11.34 -7.38
CA ALA A 187 4.50 10.00 -7.19
C ALA A 187 4.79 9.32 -8.53
N ASP A 188 5.87 8.55 -8.59
CA ASP A 188 6.25 7.80 -9.78
C ASP A 188 5.76 6.36 -9.73
N VAL A 189 5.74 5.80 -8.53
CA VAL A 189 5.30 4.44 -8.26
C VAL A 189 4.38 4.43 -7.04
N VAL A 190 3.26 3.73 -7.16
CA VAL A 190 2.32 3.48 -6.07
C VAL A 190 2.31 1.99 -5.75
N VAL A 191 2.37 1.65 -4.47
CA VAL A 191 2.20 0.27 -4.01
C VAL A 191 0.93 0.14 -3.17
N HIS A 192 0.33 -1.05 -3.24
CA HIS A 192 -0.81 -1.42 -2.41
C HIS A 192 -0.63 -2.80 -1.79
N SER A 193 -0.93 -2.91 -0.52
CA SER A 193 -1.42 -4.18 0.00
C SER A 193 -2.90 -4.31 -0.44
N ALA A 194 -3.14 -4.99 -1.57
CA ALA A 194 -4.49 -5.18 -2.08
C ALA A 194 -5.36 -6.06 -1.17
N THR A 195 -4.73 -6.72 -0.19
CA THR A 195 -5.35 -7.44 0.94
C THR A 195 -6.34 -6.56 1.72
N LYS A 196 -6.10 -5.22 1.77
CA LYS A 196 -6.81 -4.25 2.58
C LYS A 196 -8.06 -3.75 1.84
N TYR A 197 -8.25 -2.44 1.68
CA TYR A 197 -9.45 -1.88 1.05
C TYR A 197 -9.78 -2.43 -0.34
N LEU A 198 -8.78 -2.74 -1.18
CA LEU A 198 -9.03 -3.25 -2.52
C LEU A 198 -9.78 -4.59 -2.47
N GLY A 199 -9.32 -5.54 -1.66
CA GLY A 199 -10.04 -6.80 -1.41
C GLY A 199 -11.22 -6.61 -0.46
N GLY A 200 -11.00 -5.97 0.67
CA GLY A 200 -12.01 -5.49 1.62
C GLY A 200 -12.72 -6.54 2.47
N HIS A 201 -12.36 -7.82 2.37
CA HIS A 201 -13.10 -8.92 3.02
C HIS A 201 -12.22 -9.83 3.89
N GLY A 202 -10.91 -9.55 3.99
CA GLY A 202 -9.98 -10.37 4.77
C GLY A 202 -9.80 -11.80 4.23
N THR A 203 -10.16 -12.06 2.97
CA THR A 203 -10.22 -13.44 2.42
C THR A 203 -8.97 -13.85 1.65
N THR A 204 -8.17 -12.90 1.15
CA THR A 204 -7.01 -13.20 0.32
C THR A 204 -5.90 -12.18 0.47
N LEU A 205 -4.66 -12.63 0.31
CA LEU A 205 -3.48 -11.79 0.27
C LEU A 205 -3.19 -11.38 -1.17
N ALA A 206 -2.84 -10.12 -1.38
CA ALA A 206 -2.37 -9.62 -2.65
C ALA A 206 -1.57 -8.32 -2.47
N GLY A 207 -0.68 -8.03 -3.42
CA GLY A 207 -0.04 -6.73 -3.58
C GLY A 207 -0.18 -6.24 -5.01
N VAL A 208 -0.11 -4.94 -5.22
CA VAL A 208 -0.09 -4.35 -6.55
C VAL A 208 0.92 -3.21 -6.57
N VAL A 209 1.68 -3.12 -7.65
CA VAL A 209 2.55 -1.99 -7.98
C VAL A 209 1.98 -1.31 -9.21
N VAL A 210 1.88 0.01 -9.18
CA VAL A 210 1.43 0.84 -10.31
C VAL A 210 2.48 1.89 -10.60
N GLU A 211 2.83 2.08 -11.87
CA GLU A 211 3.74 3.14 -12.31
C GLU A 211 3.03 4.26 -13.06
N SER A 212 3.55 5.48 -12.91
CA SER A 212 3.04 6.67 -13.62
C SER A 212 3.31 6.63 -15.12
N GLY A 213 4.40 5.96 -15.56
CA GLY A 213 4.93 6.01 -16.92
C GLY A 213 5.53 7.37 -17.31
N LYS A 214 5.76 8.26 -16.34
CA LYS A 214 6.24 9.65 -16.60
C LYS A 214 7.71 9.86 -16.26
N PHE A 215 8.28 9.04 -15.37
CA PHE A 215 9.66 9.22 -14.94
C PHE A 215 10.65 8.75 -16.01
N ASP A 216 11.64 9.58 -16.33
CA ASP A 216 12.71 9.26 -17.29
C ASP A 216 13.85 8.52 -16.59
N TYR A 217 13.74 7.19 -16.48
CA TYR A 217 14.78 6.34 -15.88
C TYR A 217 16.12 6.43 -16.61
N LYS A 218 16.13 6.63 -17.94
CA LYS A 218 17.36 6.75 -18.73
C LYS A 218 18.02 8.11 -18.53
N GLY A 219 17.26 9.19 -18.66
CA GLY A 219 17.76 10.55 -18.55
C GLY A 219 18.19 10.93 -17.13
N SER A 220 17.68 10.25 -16.12
CA SER A 220 18.05 10.51 -14.71
C SER A 220 19.51 10.24 -14.38
N GLY A 221 20.16 9.29 -15.08
CA GLY A 221 21.52 8.84 -14.81
C GLY A 221 21.69 8.01 -13.53
N LYS A 222 20.58 7.71 -12.82
CA LYS A 222 20.58 6.99 -11.53
C LYS A 222 20.32 5.49 -11.65
N TYR A 223 19.78 5.01 -12.77
CA TYR A 223 19.25 3.65 -12.90
C TYR A 223 19.87 2.89 -14.09
N PRO A 224 21.10 2.37 -13.96
CA PRO A 224 21.76 1.63 -15.04
C PRO A 224 20.94 0.42 -15.50
N GLY A 225 20.24 -0.28 -14.59
CA GLY A 225 19.36 -1.39 -14.94
C GLY A 225 18.15 -1.04 -15.81
N PHE A 226 17.90 0.25 -16.09
CA PHE A 226 16.88 0.72 -17.04
C PHE A 226 17.47 1.35 -18.30
N SER A 227 18.71 1.87 -18.23
CA SER A 227 19.37 2.54 -19.34
C SER A 227 20.30 1.65 -20.15
N GLU A 228 20.77 0.57 -19.55
CA GLU A 228 21.64 -0.42 -20.19
C GLU A 228 20.83 -1.60 -20.71
N GLY A 229 21.37 -2.30 -21.73
CA GLY A 229 20.73 -3.47 -22.33
C GLY A 229 20.79 -4.69 -21.42
N ASP A 230 19.69 -5.35 -21.19
CA ASP A 230 19.62 -6.61 -20.44
C ASP A 230 20.12 -7.78 -21.31
N GLU A 231 21.26 -8.35 -20.95
CA GLU A 231 21.87 -9.48 -21.69
C GLU A 231 20.95 -10.72 -21.71
N HIS A 232 20.10 -10.91 -20.69
CA HIS A 232 19.15 -12.04 -20.60
C HIS A 232 17.94 -11.87 -21.53
N TYR A 233 17.73 -10.66 -22.05
CA TYR A 233 16.66 -10.31 -22.99
C TYR A 233 17.20 -9.69 -24.29
N ASN A 234 18.29 -10.24 -24.83
CA ASN A 234 18.88 -9.82 -26.12
C ASN A 234 19.19 -8.32 -26.19
N GLY A 235 19.63 -7.72 -25.08
CA GLY A 235 19.99 -6.31 -25.02
C GLY A 235 18.78 -5.36 -24.89
N LEU A 236 17.63 -5.84 -24.42
CA LEU A 236 16.45 -5.01 -24.16
C LEU A 236 16.79 -3.90 -23.15
N VAL A 237 16.52 -2.65 -23.52
CA VAL A 237 16.64 -1.49 -22.64
C VAL A 237 15.26 -1.19 -22.09
N TYR A 238 15.04 -1.48 -20.81
CA TYR A 238 13.72 -1.30 -20.18
C TYR A 238 13.22 0.13 -20.25
N GLY A 239 14.09 1.13 -20.09
CA GLY A 239 13.75 2.55 -20.17
C GLY A 239 13.20 3.03 -21.51
N ASP A 240 13.27 2.21 -22.57
CA ASP A 240 12.66 2.49 -23.87
C ASP A 240 11.19 2.03 -23.95
N LEU A 241 10.71 1.30 -22.94
CA LEU A 241 9.34 0.77 -22.89
C LEU A 241 8.38 1.82 -22.32
N PRO A 242 7.08 1.76 -22.67
CA PRO A 242 6.08 2.70 -22.14
C PRO A 242 5.76 2.49 -20.66
N ILE A 243 6.04 1.29 -20.11
CA ILE A 243 5.83 0.91 -18.71
C ILE A 243 7.06 0.17 -18.19
N PRO A 244 8.23 0.85 -18.11
CA PRO A 244 9.52 0.22 -17.86
C PRO A 244 9.60 -0.45 -16.48
N PHE A 245 8.98 0.15 -15.46
CA PHE A 245 9.11 -0.29 -14.08
C PHE A 245 8.41 -1.63 -13.86
N THR A 246 7.17 -1.75 -14.28
CA THR A 246 6.36 -2.98 -14.10
C THR A 246 6.82 -4.10 -15.02
N VAL A 247 7.26 -3.79 -16.26
CA VAL A 247 7.83 -4.80 -17.16
C VAL A 247 9.13 -5.38 -16.59
N LYS A 248 10.02 -4.54 -16.04
CA LYS A 248 11.27 -5.01 -15.43
C LYS A 248 11.01 -5.88 -14.20
N ILE A 249 10.06 -5.50 -13.32
CA ILE A 249 9.64 -6.36 -12.20
C ILE A 249 9.19 -7.73 -12.72
N ARG A 250 8.35 -7.77 -13.74
CA ARG A 250 7.80 -9.00 -14.34
C ARG A 250 8.90 -9.87 -14.94
N ALA A 251 9.78 -9.26 -15.72
CA ALA A 251 10.82 -9.96 -16.46
C ALA A 251 11.93 -10.52 -15.58
N GLN A 252 12.27 -9.85 -14.48
CA GLN A 252 13.34 -10.21 -13.57
C GLN A 252 12.82 -10.71 -12.24
N LEU A 253 12.39 -9.81 -11.34
CA LEU A 253 12.10 -10.13 -9.95
C LEU A 253 10.97 -11.13 -9.78
N LEU A 254 9.84 -10.94 -10.43
CA LEU A 254 8.70 -11.85 -10.34
C LEU A 254 9.02 -13.21 -10.96
N ARG A 255 9.69 -13.22 -12.12
CA ARG A 255 10.09 -14.45 -12.79
C ARG A 255 11.03 -15.29 -11.94
N ASP A 256 12.03 -14.66 -11.32
CA ASP A 256 13.16 -15.35 -10.70
C ASP A 256 12.87 -15.69 -9.22
N THR A 257 12.14 -14.84 -8.49
CA THR A 257 11.86 -15.03 -7.06
C THR A 257 10.47 -15.55 -6.76
N GLY A 258 9.52 -15.46 -7.72
CA GLY A 258 8.30 -16.27 -7.75
C GLY A 258 7.15 -15.79 -6.86
N ALA A 259 7.12 -14.54 -6.33
CA ALA A 259 6.01 -14.05 -5.52
C ALA A 259 4.77 -13.69 -6.36
N CYS A 260 4.34 -14.61 -7.22
CA CYS A 260 3.18 -14.42 -8.10
C CYS A 260 1.86 -14.60 -7.35
N ILE A 261 0.88 -13.80 -7.74
CA ILE A 261 -0.51 -13.97 -7.29
C ILE A 261 -1.19 -15.11 -8.06
N THR A 262 -2.12 -15.81 -7.43
CA THR A 262 -2.91 -16.83 -8.11
C THR A 262 -4.08 -16.21 -8.87
N PRO A 263 -4.58 -16.83 -9.98
CA PRO A 263 -5.76 -16.34 -10.69
C PRO A 263 -6.99 -16.22 -9.80
N LEU A 264 -7.19 -17.16 -8.88
CA LEU A 264 -8.30 -17.09 -7.92
C LEU A 264 -8.18 -15.90 -6.98
N ALA A 265 -6.98 -15.62 -6.44
CA ALA A 265 -6.75 -14.45 -5.59
C ALA A 265 -6.97 -13.14 -6.39
N SER A 266 -6.48 -13.07 -7.64
CA SER A 266 -6.73 -11.93 -8.52
C SER A 266 -8.24 -11.69 -8.74
N TRP A 267 -8.99 -12.77 -8.96
CA TRP A 267 -10.44 -12.70 -9.12
C TRP A 267 -11.14 -12.21 -7.83
N GLN A 268 -10.72 -12.70 -6.65
CA GLN A 268 -11.27 -12.25 -5.36
C GLN A 268 -11.02 -10.75 -5.13
N ILE A 269 -9.81 -10.25 -5.46
CA ILE A 269 -9.52 -8.82 -5.38
C ILE A 269 -10.38 -8.02 -6.36
N LEU A 270 -10.57 -8.51 -7.59
CA LEU A 270 -11.45 -7.88 -8.58
C LEU A 270 -12.89 -7.75 -8.06
N GLN A 271 -13.43 -8.77 -7.38
CA GLN A 271 -14.75 -8.70 -6.74
C GLN A 271 -14.80 -7.61 -5.66
N GLY A 272 -13.76 -7.50 -4.84
CA GLY A 272 -13.65 -6.42 -3.85
C GLY A 272 -13.62 -5.03 -4.48
N ILE A 273 -12.86 -4.87 -5.57
CA ILE A 273 -12.75 -3.58 -6.29
C ILE A 273 -14.10 -3.12 -6.86
N GLU A 274 -14.96 -4.01 -7.28
CA GLU A 274 -16.27 -3.66 -7.86
C GLU A 274 -17.16 -2.86 -6.90
N THR A 275 -16.98 -3.03 -5.60
CA THR A 275 -17.72 -2.30 -4.56
C THR A 275 -16.86 -1.34 -3.74
N LEU A 276 -15.61 -1.09 -4.18
CA LEU A 276 -14.64 -0.30 -3.42
C LEU A 276 -15.18 1.08 -3.01
N SER A 277 -15.74 1.84 -3.95
CA SER A 277 -16.25 3.19 -3.67
C SER A 277 -17.37 3.18 -2.63
N LEU A 278 -18.33 2.28 -2.78
CA LEU A 278 -19.46 2.13 -1.85
C LEU A 278 -19.01 1.75 -0.44
N ARG A 279 -18.03 0.84 -0.35
CA ARG A 279 -17.48 0.44 0.94
C ARG A 279 -16.70 1.57 1.59
N VAL A 280 -15.81 2.22 0.85
CA VAL A 280 -14.96 3.28 1.42
C VAL A 280 -15.79 4.49 1.84
N GLU A 281 -16.84 4.86 1.09
CA GLU A 281 -17.78 5.90 1.51
C GLU A 281 -18.44 5.56 2.84
N ARG A 282 -18.96 4.33 2.99
CA ARG A 282 -19.60 3.87 4.23
C ARG A 282 -18.57 3.78 5.37
N HIS A 283 -17.37 3.30 5.13
CA HIS A 283 -16.30 3.28 6.11
C HIS A 283 -16.02 4.69 6.67
N VAL A 284 -15.84 5.67 5.79
CA VAL A 284 -15.59 7.07 6.18
C VAL A 284 -16.79 7.65 6.96
N GLU A 285 -18.01 7.44 6.46
CA GLU A 285 -19.22 7.90 7.14
C GLU A 285 -19.33 7.36 8.57
N ASN A 286 -19.16 6.05 8.73
CA ASN A 286 -19.19 5.40 10.04
C ASN A 286 -18.07 5.93 10.94
N THR A 287 -16.86 6.08 10.40
CA THR A 287 -15.71 6.57 11.15
C THR A 287 -15.94 7.96 11.71
N ARG A 288 -16.45 8.90 10.91
CA ARG A 288 -16.76 10.26 11.36
C ARG A 288 -17.72 10.28 12.55
N LYS A 289 -18.75 9.42 12.53
CA LYS A 289 -19.73 9.31 13.65
C LYS A 289 -19.08 8.71 14.89
N VAL A 290 -18.24 7.69 14.74
CA VAL A 290 -17.50 7.07 15.85
C VAL A 290 -16.48 8.04 16.45
N VAL A 291 -15.74 8.77 15.62
CA VAL A 291 -14.80 9.81 16.05
C VAL A 291 -15.51 10.90 16.83
N ASP A 292 -16.68 11.38 16.36
CA ASP A 292 -17.49 12.39 17.06
C ASP A 292 -17.96 11.87 18.43
N PHE A 293 -18.43 10.62 18.51
CA PHE A 293 -18.80 9.97 19.76
C PHE A 293 -17.63 9.90 20.75
N LEU A 294 -16.47 9.35 20.30
CA LEU A 294 -15.29 9.17 21.15
C LEU A 294 -14.71 10.50 21.62
N SER A 295 -14.69 11.52 20.78
CA SER A 295 -14.18 12.85 21.12
C SER A 295 -14.96 13.55 22.24
N LYS A 296 -16.21 13.15 22.45
CA LYS A 296 -17.09 13.68 23.51
C LYS A 296 -17.17 12.80 24.75
N HIS A 297 -16.60 11.58 24.68
CA HIS A 297 -16.78 10.59 25.74
C HIS A 297 -15.87 10.88 26.95
N PRO A 298 -16.39 10.90 28.21
CA PRO A 298 -15.62 11.32 29.39
C PRO A 298 -14.44 10.41 29.73
N LYS A 299 -14.46 9.13 29.34
CA LYS A 299 -13.37 8.17 29.57
C LYS A 299 -12.32 8.16 28.46
N VAL A 300 -12.50 8.90 27.37
CA VAL A 300 -11.51 9.08 26.31
C VAL A 300 -10.60 10.25 26.67
N ALA A 301 -9.31 10.04 26.52
CA ALA A 301 -8.27 11.03 26.81
C ALA A 301 -7.96 11.92 25.59
N TRP A 302 -7.90 11.31 24.42
CA TRP A 302 -7.61 11.96 23.14
C TRP A 302 -8.11 11.08 21.98
N VAL A 303 -8.35 11.72 20.83
CA VAL A 303 -8.62 11.04 19.54
C VAL A 303 -7.69 11.64 18.49
N SER A 304 -7.05 10.79 17.70
CA SER A 304 -6.20 11.22 16.57
C SER A 304 -6.84 10.79 15.25
N TYR A 305 -7.49 11.74 14.59
CA TYR A 305 -8.04 11.57 13.24
C TYR A 305 -7.82 12.86 12.44
N PRO A 306 -7.20 12.82 11.26
CA PRO A 306 -6.76 14.02 10.54
C PRO A 306 -7.84 15.02 10.16
N GLU A 307 -9.11 14.62 10.13
CA GLU A 307 -10.23 15.53 9.84
C GLU A 307 -10.68 16.41 11.03
N LEU A 308 -10.18 16.14 12.25
CA LEU A 308 -10.49 16.96 13.42
C LEU A 308 -9.86 18.35 13.28
N GLU A 309 -10.60 19.41 13.66
CA GLU A 309 -10.20 20.82 13.47
C GLU A 309 -8.89 21.19 14.19
N ASP A 310 -8.59 20.52 15.30
CA ASP A 310 -7.40 20.74 16.12
C ASP A 310 -6.23 19.78 15.73
N ASN A 311 -6.44 18.90 14.74
CA ASN A 311 -5.40 17.98 14.30
C ASN A 311 -4.38 18.70 13.41
N LYS A 312 -3.09 18.53 13.71
CA LYS A 312 -1.99 19.15 12.95
C LYS A 312 -1.99 18.82 11.45
N TYR A 313 -2.64 17.74 11.05
CA TYR A 313 -2.75 17.31 9.65
C TYR A 313 -4.02 17.77 8.94
N LYS A 314 -4.88 18.55 9.60
CA LYS A 314 -6.16 19.00 9.03
C LYS A 314 -5.97 19.68 7.67
N ALA A 315 -4.98 20.55 7.54
CA ALA A 315 -4.70 21.23 6.27
C ALA A 315 -4.30 20.26 5.14
N LEU A 316 -3.54 19.21 5.45
CA LEU A 316 -3.21 18.16 4.48
C LEU A 316 -4.40 17.26 4.16
N ALA A 317 -5.25 16.98 5.16
CA ALA A 317 -6.50 16.27 4.95
C ALA A 317 -7.41 17.01 3.96
N ASP A 318 -7.60 18.31 4.15
CA ASP A 318 -8.40 19.14 3.26
C ASP A 318 -7.80 19.24 1.85
N LYS A 319 -6.45 19.30 1.76
CA LYS A 319 -5.73 19.39 0.48
C LYS A 319 -5.85 18.10 -0.34
N TYR A 320 -5.61 16.94 0.27
CA TYR A 320 -5.43 15.68 -0.44
C TYR A 320 -6.60 14.71 -0.34
N PHE A 321 -7.44 14.84 0.69
CA PHE A 321 -8.47 13.86 1.00
C PHE A 321 -9.89 14.46 1.08
N PRO A 322 -10.38 15.12 0.02
CA PRO A 322 -11.69 15.80 0.05
C PRO A 322 -12.88 14.85 0.29
N LYS A 323 -12.68 13.53 0.07
CA LYS A 323 -13.68 12.50 0.33
C LYS A 323 -13.56 11.89 1.73
N GLY A 324 -12.50 12.18 2.48
CA GLY A 324 -12.21 11.65 3.81
C GLY A 324 -10.87 10.91 3.89
N VAL A 325 -10.38 10.71 5.12
CA VAL A 325 -9.05 10.16 5.43
C VAL A 325 -9.12 8.65 5.75
N GLY A 326 -10.15 7.96 5.29
CA GLY A 326 -10.32 6.51 5.53
C GLY A 326 -10.96 6.20 6.88
N ALA A 327 -10.80 4.95 7.31
CA ALA A 327 -11.52 4.40 8.46
C ALA A 327 -10.61 3.82 9.54
N VAL A 328 -9.33 4.13 9.48
CA VAL A 328 -8.36 3.75 10.52
C VAL A 328 -8.00 4.99 11.31
N PHE A 329 -8.11 4.92 12.62
CA PHE A 329 -7.69 5.99 13.50
C PHE A 329 -7.27 5.46 14.87
N THR A 330 -6.72 6.32 15.71
CA THR A 330 -6.27 5.97 17.06
C THR A 330 -6.91 6.88 18.10
N PHE A 331 -7.09 6.34 19.29
CA PHE A 331 -7.51 7.11 20.46
C PHE A 331 -6.89 6.54 21.73
N GLY A 332 -6.86 7.34 22.79
CA GLY A 332 -6.38 6.93 24.10
C GLY A 332 -7.50 6.91 25.12
N VAL A 333 -7.47 5.92 26.03
CA VAL A 333 -8.41 5.83 27.14
C VAL A 333 -7.80 6.35 28.45
N LYS A 334 -8.59 7.00 29.26
CA LYS A 334 -8.19 7.36 30.63
C LYS A 334 -8.01 6.09 31.46
N GLY A 335 -6.92 5.99 32.19
CA GLY A 335 -6.55 4.77 32.94
C GLY A 335 -5.39 3.99 32.31
N GLY A 336 -4.88 4.46 31.15
CA GLY A 336 -3.65 3.95 30.55
C GLY A 336 -3.79 2.54 29.97
N LYS A 337 -2.68 1.79 30.01
CA LYS A 337 -2.56 0.47 29.39
C LYS A 337 -3.62 -0.54 29.87
N GLU A 338 -3.88 -0.58 31.17
CA GLU A 338 -4.82 -1.56 31.75
C GLU A 338 -6.25 -1.30 31.29
N ALA A 339 -6.67 -0.03 31.29
CA ALA A 339 -7.99 0.37 30.78
C ALA A 339 -8.12 0.08 29.28
N GLY A 340 -7.04 0.33 28.50
CA GLY A 340 -7.01 0.01 27.07
C GLY A 340 -7.19 -1.48 26.79
N ILE A 341 -6.48 -2.35 27.51
CA ILE A 341 -6.62 -3.80 27.37
C ILE A 341 -8.07 -4.24 27.76
N LYS A 342 -8.57 -3.73 28.89
CA LYS A 342 -9.91 -4.07 29.37
C LYS A 342 -11.00 -3.64 28.40
N LEU A 343 -10.85 -2.47 27.76
CA LEU A 343 -11.75 -2.02 26.69
C LEU A 343 -11.73 -3.01 25.53
N VAL A 344 -10.54 -3.36 24.99
CA VAL A 344 -10.40 -4.30 23.87
C VAL A 344 -11.05 -5.64 24.19
N ASP A 345 -10.83 -6.16 25.39
CA ASP A 345 -11.39 -7.45 25.83
C ASP A 345 -12.90 -7.41 26.08
N SER A 346 -13.49 -6.22 26.18
CA SER A 346 -14.91 -6.02 26.44
C SER A 346 -15.76 -5.78 25.19
N LEU A 347 -15.12 -5.57 24.03
CA LEU A 347 -15.81 -5.38 22.76
C LEU A 347 -16.42 -6.69 22.25
N GLU A 348 -17.63 -6.62 21.71
CA GLU A 348 -18.41 -7.77 21.24
C GLU A 348 -18.54 -7.83 19.71
N ILE A 349 -18.54 -6.67 19.03
CA ILE A 349 -18.62 -6.55 17.56
C ILE A 349 -17.22 -6.52 16.95
N PHE A 350 -16.30 -5.78 17.57
CA PHE A 350 -14.96 -5.62 17.05
C PHE A 350 -14.12 -6.89 17.18
N SER A 351 -13.49 -7.32 16.09
CA SER A 351 -12.52 -8.40 16.13
C SER A 351 -11.14 -7.88 16.54
N ASN A 352 -10.58 -8.44 17.62
CA ASN A 352 -9.22 -8.13 18.07
C ASN A 352 -8.20 -8.91 17.22
N LEU A 353 -7.59 -8.24 16.25
CA LEU A 353 -6.64 -8.86 15.33
C LEU A 353 -5.77 -7.81 14.59
N ALA A 354 -4.65 -8.28 14.04
CA ALA A 354 -3.69 -7.45 13.32
C ALA A 354 -4.05 -7.29 11.83
N ASN A 355 -5.20 -6.66 11.54
CA ASN A 355 -5.60 -6.27 10.19
C ASN A 355 -6.22 -4.88 10.20
N VAL A 356 -6.57 -4.33 9.03
CA VAL A 356 -7.30 -3.06 8.83
C VAL A 356 -8.10 -3.14 7.54
N ALA A 357 -9.06 -2.21 7.37
CA ALA A 357 -9.82 -2.04 6.13
C ALA A 357 -10.63 -3.27 5.70
N ASP A 358 -11.06 -4.06 6.66
CA ASP A 358 -12.01 -5.15 6.49
C ASP A 358 -13.45 -4.59 6.52
N ALA A 359 -14.38 -5.27 5.88
CA ALA A 359 -15.80 -4.96 5.96
C ALA A 359 -16.35 -5.01 7.41
N LYS A 360 -15.68 -5.72 8.31
CA LYS A 360 -15.97 -5.81 9.73
C LYS A 360 -15.07 -4.89 10.55
N SER A 361 -15.60 -4.34 11.63
CA SER A 361 -14.86 -3.50 12.56
C SER A 361 -13.78 -4.29 13.30
N LEU A 362 -12.58 -3.72 13.36
CA LEU A 362 -11.39 -4.33 13.95
C LEU A 362 -10.79 -3.42 15.02
N VAL A 363 -10.18 -4.04 16.02
CA VAL A 363 -9.49 -3.34 17.11
C VAL A 363 -8.13 -3.98 17.37
N ILE A 364 -7.17 -3.20 17.81
CA ILE A 364 -5.91 -3.69 18.36
C ILE A 364 -5.35 -2.68 19.38
N HIS A 365 -4.66 -3.20 20.39
CA HIS A 365 -3.86 -2.40 21.33
C HIS A 365 -2.39 -2.46 20.92
N PRO A 366 -1.83 -1.47 20.19
CA PRO A 366 -0.51 -1.57 19.56
C PRO A 366 0.63 -1.84 20.54
N ALA A 367 0.62 -1.19 21.71
CA ALA A 367 1.69 -1.31 22.69
C ALA A 367 1.87 -2.74 23.24
N SER A 368 0.80 -3.54 23.34
CA SER A 368 0.87 -4.93 23.84
C SER A 368 0.92 -5.98 22.73
N THR A 369 0.85 -5.58 21.44
CA THR A 369 0.73 -6.51 20.32
C THR A 369 1.74 -6.19 19.20
N THR A 370 1.38 -5.36 18.24
CA THR A 370 2.20 -5.06 17.05
C THR A 370 3.54 -4.38 17.36
N HIS A 371 3.66 -3.72 18.52
CA HIS A 371 4.87 -3.01 18.98
C HIS A 371 5.39 -3.54 20.32
N ALA A 372 4.91 -4.71 20.76
CA ALA A 372 5.32 -5.32 22.04
C ALA A 372 6.82 -5.68 22.10
N GLN A 373 7.50 -5.82 20.97
CA GLN A 373 8.92 -6.09 20.87
C GLN A 373 9.79 -4.84 21.09
N LEU A 374 9.20 -3.64 21.00
CA LEU A 374 9.88 -2.38 21.22
C LEU A 374 9.87 -2.01 22.71
N ASN A 375 10.97 -1.42 23.20
CA ASN A 375 10.97 -0.81 24.53
C ASN A 375 10.14 0.50 24.53
N GLU A 376 9.88 1.08 25.71
CA GLU A 376 9.03 2.27 25.87
C GLU A 376 9.51 3.48 25.06
N GLU A 377 10.84 3.71 24.98
CA GLU A 377 11.42 4.80 24.20
C GLU A 377 11.21 4.58 22.69
N GLN A 378 11.41 3.35 22.24
CA GLN A 378 11.17 2.97 20.84
C GLN A 378 9.68 3.04 20.48
N GLN A 379 8.78 2.60 21.38
CA GLN A 379 7.34 2.73 21.19
C GLN A 379 6.94 4.21 21.05
N LYS A 380 7.45 5.06 21.94
CA LYS A 380 7.21 6.50 21.90
C LYS A 380 7.76 7.14 20.62
N SER A 381 8.95 6.75 20.19
CA SER A 381 9.53 7.20 18.91
C SER A 381 8.69 6.75 17.69
N ALA A 382 8.07 5.59 17.77
CA ALA A 382 7.13 5.08 16.76
C ALA A 382 5.71 5.69 16.88
N GLY A 383 5.50 6.64 17.81
CA GLY A 383 4.20 7.29 18.03
C GLY A 383 3.17 6.41 18.75
N VAL A 384 3.62 5.36 19.46
CA VAL A 384 2.76 4.43 20.21
C VAL A 384 2.80 4.77 21.68
N THR A 385 1.64 5.09 22.27
CA THR A 385 1.48 5.31 23.71
C THR A 385 0.84 4.11 24.40
N PRO A 386 1.08 3.91 25.72
CA PRO A 386 0.53 2.77 26.45
C PRO A 386 -1.01 2.70 26.48
N ASP A 387 -1.68 3.84 26.35
CA ASP A 387 -3.16 3.99 26.34
C ASP A 387 -3.77 3.93 24.94
N MET A 388 -2.92 3.82 23.90
CA MET A 388 -3.36 3.89 22.50
C MET A 388 -4.13 2.64 22.07
N ILE A 389 -5.29 2.86 21.49
CA ILE A 389 -6.08 1.87 20.78
C ILE A 389 -6.20 2.28 19.31
N ARG A 390 -6.01 1.34 18.39
CA ARG A 390 -6.26 1.56 16.96
C ARG A 390 -7.54 0.85 16.57
N LEU A 391 -8.45 1.58 15.95
CA LEU A 391 -9.67 1.05 15.33
C LEU A 391 -9.56 1.06 13.81
N SER A 392 -10.19 0.07 13.19
CA SER A 392 -10.52 0.06 11.77
C SER A 392 -12.04 -0.16 11.67
N ILE A 393 -12.74 0.89 11.35
CA ILE A 393 -14.21 0.89 11.38
C ILE A 393 -14.76 0.17 10.15
N GLY A 394 -15.70 -0.75 10.38
CA GLY A 394 -16.34 -1.56 9.35
C GLY A 394 -17.59 -0.93 8.75
N LEU A 395 -18.40 -1.79 8.13
CA LEU A 395 -19.61 -1.44 7.39
C LEU A 395 -20.91 -1.72 8.18
N GLU A 396 -20.78 -2.20 9.41
CA GLU A 396 -21.89 -2.51 10.29
C GLU A 396 -22.78 -1.27 10.50
N ASN A 397 -23.95 -1.44 11.07
CA ASN A 397 -24.75 -0.30 11.50
C ASN A 397 -23.94 0.52 12.52
N VAL A 398 -23.81 1.80 12.26
CA VAL A 398 -22.95 2.67 13.08
C VAL A 398 -23.47 2.82 14.52
N ASP A 399 -24.77 2.71 14.73
CA ASP A 399 -25.35 2.78 16.07
C ASP A 399 -24.94 1.55 16.90
N ASP A 400 -24.88 0.36 16.29
CA ASP A 400 -24.40 -0.86 16.93
C ASP A 400 -22.90 -0.75 17.27
N ILE A 401 -22.08 -0.18 16.36
CA ILE A 401 -20.65 0.09 16.61
C ILE A 401 -20.48 1.02 17.81
N ILE A 402 -21.26 2.10 17.89
CA ILE A 402 -21.21 3.07 18.97
C ILE A 402 -21.68 2.46 20.30
N GLU A 403 -22.75 1.65 20.29
CA GLU A 403 -23.25 0.96 21.48
C GLU A 403 -22.21 -0.02 22.03
N ASP A 404 -21.51 -0.78 21.16
CA ASP A 404 -20.45 -1.69 21.56
C ASP A 404 -19.26 -0.94 22.19
N LEU A 405 -18.84 0.19 21.59
CA LEU A 405 -17.81 1.04 22.17
C LEU A 405 -18.24 1.65 23.52
N ALA A 406 -19.48 2.08 23.65
CA ALA A 406 -20.00 2.67 24.88
C ALA A 406 -19.98 1.65 26.03
N GLN A 407 -20.51 0.44 25.82
CA GLN A 407 -20.54 -0.61 26.84
C GLN A 407 -19.14 -1.07 27.24
N ALA A 408 -18.17 -1.09 26.28
CA ALA A 408 -16.79 -1.44 26.57
C ALA A 408 -16.06 -0.33 27.32
N LEU A 409 -16.29 0.95 26.99
CA LEU A 409 -15.80 2.10 27.75
C LEU A 409 -16.34 2.12 29.17
N ASP A 410 -17.62 1.76 29.39
CA ASP A 410 -18.21 1.71 30.74
C ASP A 410 -17.51 0.68 31.65
N LYS A 411 -16.98 -0.39 31.06
CA LYS A 411 -16.23 -1.44 31.77
C LYS A 411 -14.76 -1.08 32.00
N ALA A 412 -14.16 -0.22 31.16
CA ALA A 412 -12.73 0.17 31.16
C ALA A 412 -12.35 1.26 32.25
#